data_a95003e7c2b196c28117e6cf2b3483b2
#
_entry.id   a95003e7c2b196c28117e6cf2b3483b2
#
_cell.length_a   1.000
_cell.length_b   1.000
_cell.length_c   1.000
_cell.angle_alpha   90.00
_cell.angle_beta   90.00
_cell.angle_gamma   90.00
#
_symmetry.space_group_name_H-M   'P 1'
#
loop_
_entity.id
_entity.type
_entity.pdbx_description
1 polymer ?
#
loop_
_entity_poly.entity_id
_entity_poly.type
_entity_poly.pdbx_seq_one_letter_code
_entity_poly.pdbx_strand_id
1 'polypeptide(L)'
;MSAQKAMNVRNKVQALQSKLSRAAKQSLDRRFGALYDKIYREDVLWVAWKQVRSNRGAPGVDRQSIEYIENEIGVETFLREIREELRVRRYRPQPVRRCWIDKPGKTEKRPLGIPVIKDRVAQAATKLVIEPIFETNFLDCSYGFRPGKSVHMAIKAIRFAITCKRQSIVIDADIKKYFDSIPQDILLKLLKRRIADPRVLKLIQGWLRDGVMEEGEYIKPDGLGTPQGGVISPLLANIYLHSFDKMFQLSGIPGTLVRYCDDFVILLWRNGERTLERVRRMLSRLGLQLNREKTRIVRAEDGFDFLGVHFRLCMTSRKDAKVKRFC
;
A
#
# COMPACT_ATOMS: atom_id res chain seq x y z
N MET A 1 17.09 14.10 -21.82
CA MET A 1 18.14 13.26 -21.16
C MET A 1 18.45 12.08 -22.04
N SER A 2 19.74 11.79 -22.34
CA SER A 2 20.12 10.62 -23.14
C SER A 2 19.80 9.29 -22.41
N ALA A 3 19.61 8.19 -23.17
CA ALA A 3 19.33 6.86 -22.60
C ALA A 3 20.41 6.41 -21.60
N GLN A 4 21.68 6.68 -21.90
CA GLN A 4 22.81 6.36 -21.01
C GLN A 4 22.76 7.12 -19.69
N LYS A 5 22.45 8.42 -19.71
CA LYS A 5 22.28 9.25 -18.49
C LYS A 5 21.11 8.75 -17.65
N ALA A 6 20.01 8.35 -18.30
CA ALA A 6 18.83 7.79 -17.64
C ALA A 6 19.11 6.45 -16.95
N MET A 7 19.90 5.57 -17.57
CA MET A 7 20.32 4.29 -16.98
C MET A 7 21.23 4.51 -15.76
N ASN A 8 22.17 5.42 -15.84
CA ASN A 8 23.07 5.75 -14.73
C ASN A 8 22.31 6.31 -13.50
N VAL A 9 21.32 7.18 -13.72
CA VAL A 9 20.44 7.71 -12.68
C VAL A 9 19.68 6.59 -11.97
N ARG A 10 19.08 5.66 -12.73
CA ARG A 10 18.35 4.51 -12.17
C ARG A 10 19.27 3.63 -11.31
N ASN A 11 20.47 3.33 -11.81
CA ASN A 11 21.46 2.51 -11.09
C ASN A 11 21.87 3.16 -9.75
N LYS A 12 22.06 4.48 -9.72
CA LYS A 12 22.37 5.21 -8.47
C LYS A 12 21.24 5.08 -7.44
N VAL A 13 19.97 5.19 -7.86
CA VAL A 13 18.83 5.03 -6.96
C VAL A 13 18.71 3.58 -6.48
N GLN A 14 18.90 2.59 -7.36
CA GLN A 14 18.91 1.18 -6.96
C GLN A 14 20.03 0.86 -5.95
N ALA A 15 21.22 1.45 -6.15
CA ALA A 15 22.34 1.31 -5.20
C ALA A 15 21.98 1.91 -3.82
N LEU A 16 21.31 3.07 -3.79
CA LEU A 16 20.80 3.66 -2.56
C LEU A 16 19.79 2.75 -1.87
N GLN A 17 18.80 2.25 -2.61
CA GLN A 17 17.78 1.34 -2.10
C GLN A 17 18.39 0.04 -1.54
N SER A 18 19.36 -0.53 -2.24
CA SER A 18 20.09 -1.72 -1.81
C SER A 18 20.88 -1.49 -0.51
N LYS A 19 21.52 -0.31 -0.37
CA LYS A 19 22.21 0.08 0.88
C LYS A 19 21.23 0.20 2.05
N LEU A 20 20.08 0.87 1.85
CA LEU A 20 19.05 1.03 2.87
C LEU A 20 18.45 -0.32 3.28
N SER A 21 18.10 -1.17 2.31
CA SER A 21 17.59 -2.52 2.56
C SER A 21 18.58 -3.38 3.33
N ARG A 22 19.86 -3.37 2.93
CA ARG A 22 20.93 -4.12 3.64
C ARG A 22 21.05 -3.66 5.08
N ALA A 23 21.14 -2.36 5.32
CA ALA A 23 21.22 -1.80 6.66
C ALA A 23 19.97 -2.10 7.51
N ALA A 24 18.79 -2.15 6.88
CA ALA A 24 17.54 -2.50 7.56
C ALA A 24 17.46 -3.99 7.92
N LYS A 25 18.01 -4.88 7.09
CA LYS A 25 18.09 -6.33 7.34
C LYS A 25 19.07 -6.67 8.43
N GLN A 26 20.18 -5.95 8.55
CA GLN A 26 21.20 -6.18 9.60
C GLN A 26 20.65 -5.94 11.01
N SER A 27 19.68 -5.03 11.16
CA SER A 27 19.00 -4.76 12.42
C SER A 27 17.56 -4.35 12.16
N LEU A 28 16.62 -5.24 12.52
CA LEU A 28 15.19 -5.01 12.35
C LEU A 28 14.63 -3.88 13.22
N ASP A 29 15.35 -3.49 14.27
CA ASP A 29 14.98 -2.39 15.17
C ASP A 29 15.74 -1.09 14.87
N ARG A 30 16.65 -1.10 13.89
CA ARG A 30 17.39 0.09 13.48
C ARG A 30 16.46 1.21 13.04
N ARG A 31 16.66 2.40 13.64
CA ARG A 31 15.97 3.63 13.25
C ARG A 31 16.87 4.49 12.38
N PHE A 32 16.33 5.02 11.31
CA PHE A 32 17.07 5.78 10.30
C PHE A 32 16.85 7.28 10.50
N GLY A 33 17.93 8.02 10.83
CA GLY A 33 17.90 9.47 11.12
C GLY A 33 18.27 10.37 9.96
N ALA A 34 18.95 9.87 8.93
CA ALA A 34 19.46 10.66 7.81
C ALA A 34 18.83 10.17 6.49
N LEU A 35 17.56 10.49 6.29
CA LEU A 35 16.78 10.08 5.11
C LEU A 35 16.30 11.25 4.26
N TYR A 36 16.03 12.40 4.89
CA TYR A 36 15.43 13.55 4.23
C TYR A 36 16.29 14.09 3.08
N ASP A 37 17.61 14.16 3.28
CA ASP A 37 18.58 14.59 2.26
C ASP A 37 18.56 13.68 1.01
N LYS A 38 18.15 12.43 1.16
CA LYS A 38 18.07 11.46 0.06
C LYS A 38 16.83 11.66 -0.79
N ILE A 39 15.75 12.22 -0.21
CA ILE A 39 14.47 12.44 -0.91
C ILE A 39 14.63 13.48 -2.02
N TYR A 40 15.36 14.59 -1.73
CA TYR A 40 15.54 15.65 -2.71
C TYR A 40 16.83 15.53 -3.55
N ARG A 41 17.45 14.35 -3.58
CA ARG A 41 18.52 14.06 -4.54
C ARG A 41 17.96 14.12 -5.97
N GLU A 42 18.73 14.69 -6.84
CA GLU A 42 18.35 14.87 -8.25
C GLU A 42 17.99 13.55 -8.94
N ASP A 43 18.81 12.52 -8.73
CA ASP A 43 18.56 11.18 -9.29
C ASP A 43 17.27 10.55 -8.74
N VAL A 44 16.95 10.73 -7.45
CA VAL A 44 15.73 10.23 -6.83
C VAL A 44 14.50 10.97 -7.39
N LEU A 45 14.55 12.30 -7.50
CA LEU A 45 13.46 13.09 -8.08
C LEU A 45 13.21 12.74 -9.55
N TRP A 46 14.27 12.49 -10.33
CA TRP A 46 14.12 12.03 -11.71
C TRP A 46 13.45 10.66 -11.84
N VAL A 47 13.82 9.71 -11.00
CA VAL A 47 13.15 8.38 -10.98
C VAL A 47 11.69 8.54 -10.55
N ALA A 48 11.43 9.36 -9.54
CA ALA A 48 10.08 9.67 -9.07
C ALA A 48 9.22 10.31 -10.17
N TRP A 49 9.76 11.30 -10.88
CA TRP A 49 9.10 11.92 -12.04
C TRP A 49 8.71 10.89 -13.10
N LYS A 50 9.66 10.01 -13.49
CA LYS A 50 9.39 8.97 -14.50
C LYS A 50 8.24 8.04 -14.07
N GLN A 51 8.16 7.67 -12.79
CA GLN A 51 7.07 6.87 -12.27
C GLN A 51 5.73 7.63 -12.33
N VAL A 52 5.71 8.89 -11.92
CA VAL A 52 4.50 9.73 -11.96
C VAL A 52 4.03 9.96 -13.40
N ARG A 53 4.98 10.26 -14.30
CA ARG A 53 4.72 10.44 -15.74
C ARG A 53 4.10 9.19 -16.39
N SER A 54 4.64 8.00 -16.08
CA SER A 54 4.16 6.75 -16.67
C SER A 54 2.71 6.43 -16.30
N ASN A 55 2.24 6.90 -15.16
CA ASN A 55 0.89 6.68 -14.69
C ASN A 55 -0.16 7.58 -15.36
N ARG A 56 0.24 8.61 -16.11
CA ARG A 56 -0.64 9.52 -16.87
C ARG A 56 -1.87 10.00 -16.10
N GLY A 57 -1.73 10.25 -14.79
CA GLY A 57 -2.84 10.62 -13.94
C GLY A 57 -3.33 12.06 -14.17
N ALA A 58 -4.63 12.28 -14.01
CA ALA A 58 -5.27 13.58 -14.15
C ALA A 58 -4.65 14.68 -13.25
N PRO A 59 -4.74 15.97 -13.58
CA PRO A 59 -4.21 17.07 -12.77
C PRO A 59 -4.90 17.20 -11.41
N GLY A 60 -4.19 17.75 -10.42
CA GLY A 60 -4.71 18.08 -9.10
C GLY A 60 -5.55 19.34 -9.05
N VAL A 61 -5.56 20.01 -7.88
CA VAL A 61 -6.28 21.29 -7.67
C VAL A 61 -5.67 22.45 -8.45
N ASP A 62 -4.37 22.39 -8.74
CA ASP A 62 -3.61 23.39 -9.52
C ASP A 62 -3.87 23.31 -11.03
N ARG A 63 -4.61 22.28 -11.48
CA ARG A 63 -4.92 22.00 -12.89
C ARG A 63 -3.68 21.81 -13.79
N GLN A 64 -2.48 21.70 -13.23
CA GLN A 64 -1.29 21.42 -14.02
C GLN A 64 -1.29 19.96 -14.48
N SER A 65 -1.18 19.75 -15.80
CA SER A 65 -1.05 18.43 -16.40
C SER A 65 0.43 18.03 -16.58
N ILE A 66 0.68 16.75 -16.88
CA ILE A 66 2.02 16.27 -17.21
C ILE A 66 2.53 16.97 -18.48
N GLU A 67 1.68 17.09 -19.50
CA GLU A 67 1.97 17.74 -20.77
C GLU A 67 2.33 19.22 -20.57
N TYR A 68 1.60 19.93 -19.70
CA TYR A 68 1.90 21.31 -19.35
C TYR A 68 3.29 21.45 -18.72
N ILE A 69 3.63 20.56 -17.79
CA ILE A 69 4.96 20.56 -17.17
C ILE A 69 6.06 20.24 -18.19
N GLU A 70 5.81 19.32 -19.13
CA GLU A 70 6.80 18.93 -20.14
C GLU A 70 7.03 20.04 -21.17
N ASN A 71 5.98 20.71 -21.63
CA ASN A 71 6.05 21.62 -22.76
C ASN A 71 6.27 23.09 -22.33
N GLU A 72 5.63 23.55 -21.24
CA GLU A 72 5.64 24.96 -20.84
C GLU A 72 6.67 25.26 -19.73
N ILE A 73 6.76 24.40 -18.68
CA ILE A 73 7.67 24.64 -17.56
C ILE A 73 9.06 24.07 -17.84
N GLY A 74 9.12 22.93 -18.47
CA GLY A 74 10.30 22.08 -18.61
C GLY A 74 10.57 21.25 -17.37
N VAL A 75 10.75 19.92 -17.57
CA VAL A 75 10.90 18.94 -16.49
C VAL A 75 12.09 19.26 -15.56
N GLU A 76 13.21 19.74 -16.12
CA GLU A 76 14.41 20.06 -15.32
C GLU A 76 14.16 21.23 -14.38
N THR A 77 13.45 22.27 -14.83
CA THR A 77 13.04 23.41 -14.02
C THR A 77 12.08 22.98 -12.92
N PHE A 78 11.05 22.21 -13.26
CA PHE A 78 10.07 21.69 -12.31
C PHE A 78 10.73 20.85 -11.19
N LEU A 79 11.65 19.95 -11.54
CA LEU A 79 12.34 19.12 -10.54
C LEU A 79 13.33 19.93 -9.70
N ARG A 80 13.96 20.97 -10.28
CA ARG A 80 14.84 21.88 -9.54
C ARG A 80 14.05 22.69 -8.51
N GLU A 81 12.85 23.15 -8.83
CA GLU A 81 11.97 23.83 -7.88
C GLU A 81 11.57 22.92 -6.73
N ILE A 82 11.12 21.69 -7.00
CA ILE A 82 10.79 20.71 -5.95
C ILE A 82 12.00 20.45 -5.06
N ARG A 83 13.19 20.26 -5.67
CA ARG A 83 14.43 20.04 -4.94
C ARG A 83 14.74 21.19 -4.01
N GLU A 84 14.66 22.42 -4.51
CA GLU A 84 14.98 23.62 -3.72
C GLU A 84 13.98 23.83 -2.60
N GLU A 85 12.67 23.72 -2.86
CA GLU A 85 11.65 23.83 -1.82
C GLU A 85 11.84 22.78 -0.70
N LEU A 86 12.14 21.52 -1.05
CA LEU A 86 12.46 20.49 -0.07
C LEU A 86 13.75 20.82 0.69
N ARG A 87 14.83 21.20 0.00
CA ARG A 87 16.13 21.53 0.60
C ARG A 87 16.03 22.64 1.64
N VAL A 88 15.33 23.72 1.31
CA VAL A 88 15.13 24.87 2.20
C VAL A 88 13.93 24.73 3.13
N ARG A 89 13.25 23.58 3.12
CA ARG A 89 12.08 23.25 3.97
C ARG A 89 10.86 24.17 3.75
N ARG A 90 10.72 24.73 2.57
CA ARG A 90 9.57 25.56 2.16
C ARG A 90 8.46 24.75 1.49
N TYR A 91 8.75 23.52 1.09
CA TYR A 91 7.74 22.65 0.48
C TYR A 91 6.52 22.52 1.40
N ARG A 92 5.35 22.72 0.80
CA ARG A 92 4.03 22.53 1.44
C ARG A 92 3.18 21.69 0.52
N PRO A 93 2.59 20.60 1.01
CA PRO A 93 1.61 19.84 0.25
C PRO A 93 0.41 20.72 -0.10
N GLN A 94 -0.38 20.29 -1.07
CA GLN A 94 -1.65 20.91 -1.45
C GLN A 94 -2.81 19.93 -1.23
N PRO A 95 -4.03 20.44 -0.98
CA PRO A 95 -5.21 19.60 -0.86
C PRO A 95 -5.39 18.72 -2.09
N VAL A 96 -5.86 17.49 -1.88
CA VAL A 96 -6.18 16.59 -2.99
C VAL A 96 -7.50 16.98 -3.63
N ARG A 97 -7.60 16.91 -4.96
CA ARG A 97 -8.86 17.12 -5.68
C ARG A 97 -9.70 15.86 -5.62
N ARG A 98 -10.92 15.94 -5.09
CA ARG A 98 -11.89 14.84 -5.07
C ARG A 98 -12.34 14.50 -6.49
N CYS A 99 -12.37 13.21 -6.77
CA CYS A 99 -12.98 12.66 -7.97
C CYS A 99 -13.73 11.38 -7.58
N TRP A 100 -14.94 11.22 -8.10
CA TRP A 100 -15.75 10.04 -7.85
C TRP A 100 -15.62 9.07 -9.02
N ILE A 101 -15.23 7.83 -8.73
CA ILE A 101 -15.07 6.76 -9.73
C ILE A 101 -16.13 5.70 -9.50
N ASP A 102 -16.81 5.28 -10.55
CA ASP A 102 -17.81 4.22 -10.48
C ASP A 102 -17.17 2.89 -10.11
N LYS A 103 -17.78 2.16 -9.18
CA LYS A 103 -17.37 0.79 -8.88
C LYS A 103 -17.95 -0.15 -9.93
N PRO A 104 -17.15 -1.01 -10.58
CA PRO A 104 -17.66 -1.95 -11.57
C PRO A 104 -18.84 -2.78 -11.01
N GLY A 105 -19.98 -2.76 -11.72
CA GLY A 105 -21.17 -3.52 -11.36
C GLY A 105 -21.93 -3.05 -10.10
N LYS A 106 -21.67 -1.82 -9.61
CA LYS A 106 -22.37 -1.23 -8.45
C LYS A 106 -22.77 0.22 -8.74
N THR A 107 -23.85 0.66 -8.11
CA THR A 107 -24.30 2.06 -8.14
C THR A 107 -23.47 2.99 -7.26
N GLU A 108 -22.70 2.42 -6.32
CA GLU A 108 -21.83 3.19 -5.43
C GLU A 108 -20.58 3.70 -6.15
N LYS A 109 -20.18 4.92 -5.85
CA LYS A 109 -18.92 5.52 -6.30
C LYS A 109 -17.82 5.37 -5.24
N ARG A 110 -16.58 5.31 -5.71
CA ARG A 110 -15.39 5.34 -4.87
C ARG A 110 -14.81 6.76 -4.88
N PRO A 111 -14.61 7.39 -3.70
CA PRO A 111 -13.92 8.67 -3.63
C PRO A 111 -12.42 8.48 -3.91
N LEU A 112 -11.88 9.24 -4.86
CA LEU A 112 -10.45 9.28 -5.16
C LEU A 112 -9.95 10.70 -4.90
N GLY A 113 -8.86 10.84 -4.14
CA GLY A 113 -8.16 12.10 -3.98
C GLY A 113 -7.00 12.19 -4.96
N ILE A 114 -7.00 13.18 -5.83
CA ILE A 114 -5.97 13.38 -6.85
C ILE A 114 -5.00 14.49 -6.37
N PRO A 115 -3.77 14.15 -5.91
CA PRO A 115 -2.77 15.14 -5.52
C PRO A 115 -2.26 15.90 -6.75
N VAL A 116 -1.75 17.10 -6.55
CA VAL A 116 -1.00 17.82 -7.57
C VAL A 116 0.25 17.03 -8.00
N ILE A 117 0.74 17.26 -9.21
CA ILE A 117 1.87 16.49 -9.75
C ILE A 117 3.14 16.70 -8.90
N LYS A 118 3.36 17.91 -8.39
CA LYS A 118 4.44 18.22 -7.46
C LYS A 118 4.43 17.28 -6.25
N ASP A 119 3.26 17.09 -5.63
CA ASP A 119 3.12 16.23 -4.46
C ASP A 119 3.29 14.76 -4.81
N ARG A 120 2.79 14.31 -5.98
CA ARG A 120 3.03 12.94 -6.45
C ARG A 120 4.52 12.64 -6.60
N VAL A 121 5.30 13.59 -7.13
CA VAL A 121 6.76 13.44 -7.28
C VAL A 121 7.44 13.41 -5.92
N ALA A 122 7.08 14.30 -5.00
CA ALA A 122 7.62 14.31 -3.64
C ALA A 122 7.26 13.03 -2.85
N GLN A 123 6.02 12.54 -2.98
CA GLN A 123 5.56 11.26 -2.40
C GLN A 123 6.31 10.06 -3.01
N ALA A 124 6.46 10.02 -4.33
CA ALA A 124 7.20 8.95 -5.02
C ALA A 124 8.69 8.96 -4.59
N ALA A 125 9.33 10.11 -4.51
CA ALA A 125 10.70 10.25 -4.03
C ALA A 125 10.84 9.77 -2.57
N THR A 126 9.90 10.13 -1.70
CA THR A 126 9.87 9.66 -0.32
C THR A 126 9.67 8.15 -0.25
N LYS A 127 8.74 7.61 -1.03
CA LYS A 127 8.50 6.17 -1.13
C LYS A 127 9.77 5.43 -1.57
N LEU A 128 10.47 5.89 -2.62
CA LEU A 128 11.73 5.28 -3.09
C LEU A 128 12.78 5.17 -1.99
N VAL A 129 12.80 6.10 -1.04
CA VAL A 129 13.77 6.12 0.07
C VAL A 129 13.33 5.23 1.23
N ILE A 130 12.05 5.27 1.64
CA ILE A 130 11.62 4.58 2.86
C ILE A 130 11.13 3.15 2.63
N GLU A 131 10.58 2.83 1.45
CA GLU A 131 10.04 1.50 1.12
C GLU A 131 11.07 0.38 1.35
N PRO A 132 12.34 0.49 0.92
CA PRO A 132 13.35 -0.55 1.16
C PRO A 132 13.60 -0.86 2.63
N ILE A 133 13.31 0.08 3.53
CA ILE A 133 13.46 -0.10 4.97
C ILE A 133 12.31 -0.93 5.53
N PHE A 134 11.07 -0.58 5.19
CA PHE A 134 9.88 -1.27 5.69
C PHE A 134 9.66 -2.63 5.05
N GLU A 135 10.03 -2.78 3.76
CA GLU A 135 9.92 -4.06 3.05
C GLU A 135 10.67 -5.20 3.75
N THR A 136 11.74 -4.91 4.48
CA THR A 136 12.49 -5.91 5.25
C THR A 136 11.72 -6.47 6.45
N ASN A 137 10.68 -5.79 6.91
CA ASN A 137 9.85 -6.20 8.03
C ASN A 137 8.59 -6.95 7.59
N PHE A 138 8.10 -6.71 6.37
CA PHE A 138 6.82 -7.26 5.92
C PHE A 138 6.85 -8.78 5.84
N LEU A 139 5.78 -9.41 6.32
CA LEU A 139 5.63 -10.86 6.30
C LEU A 139 5.23 -11.37 4.91
N ASP A 140 5.49 -12.66 4.67
CA ASP A 140 5.18 -13.30 3.39
C ASP A 140 3.68 -13.47 3.11
N CYS A 141 2.83 -13.29 4.10
CA CYS A 141 1.38 -13.31 3.93
C CYS A 141 0.82 -12.07 3.21
N SER A 142 1.61 -10.98 3.09
CA SER A 142 1.22 -9.72 2.45
C SER A 142 1.78 -9.63 1.04
N TYR A 143 0.91 -9.41 0.03
CA TYR A 143 1.27 -9.42 -1.40
C TYR A 143 1.00 -8.11 -2.11
N GLY A 144 -0.01 -7.33 -1.69
CA GLY A 144 -0.47 -6.13 -2.39
C GLY A 144 0.53 -4.97 -2.32
N PHE A 145 0.76 -4.29 -3.44
CA PHE A 145 1.58 -3.08 -3.56
C PHE A 145 3.01 -3.20 -3.03
N ARG A 146 3.59 -4.39 -3.06
CA ARG A 146 4.96 -4.68 -2.61
C ARG A 146 5.88 -5.02 -3.77
N PRO A 147 7.14 -4.53 -3.77
CA PRO A 147 8.14 -4.93 -4.75
C PRO A 147 8.34 -6.46 -4.78
N GLY A 148 8.34 -7.05 -5.98
CA GLY A 148 8.57 -8.49 -6.16
C GLY A 148 7.42 -9.40 -5.72
N LYS A 149 6.29 -8.86 -5.25
CA LYS A 149 5.06 -9.61 -4.97
C LYS A 149 4.02 -9.36 -6.07
N SER A 150 3.10 -10.29 -6.26
CA SER A 150 2.07 -10.18 -7.30
C SER A 150 0.77 -10.88 -6.89
N VAL A 151 -0.34 -10.54 -7.58
CA VAL A 151 -1.63 -11.24 -7.49
C VAL A 151 -1.44 -12.74 -7.70
N HIS A 152 -0.65 -13.14 -8.73
CA HIS A 152 -0.39 -14.54 -9.02
C HIS A 152 0.26 -15.31 -7.86
N MET A 153 1.16 -14.66 -7.09
CA MET A 153 1.77 -15.27 -5.91
C MET A 153 0.76 -15.47 -4.78
N ALA A 154 -0.16 -14.51 -4.57
CA ALA A 154 -1.24 -14.65 -3.61
C ALA A 154 -2.18 -15.81 -4.00
N ILE A 155 -2.57 -15.91 -5.27
CA ILE A 155 -3.36 -17.00 -5.82
C ILE A 155 -2.67 -18.35 -5.60
N LYS A 156 -1.37 -18.46 -5.88
CA LYS A 156 -0.59 -19.68 -5.62
C LYS A 156 -0.60 -20.07 -4.14
N ALA A 157 -0.46 -19.10 -3.24
CA ALA A 157 -0.49 -19.36 -1.79
C ALA A 157 -1.85 -19.90 -1.34
N ILE A 158 -2.95 -19.35 -1.85
CA ILE A 158 -4.30 -19.85 -1.59
C ILE A 158 -4.47 -21.28 -2.11
N ARG A 159 -4.11 -21.53 -3.37
CA ARG A 159 -4.16 -22.86 -3.97
C ARG A 159 -3.38 -23.88 -3.14
N PHE A 160 -2.15 -23.54 -2.77
CA PHE A 160 -1.32 -24.40 -1.93
C PHE A 160 -1.96 -24.70 -0.56
N ALA A 161 -2.57 -23.70 0.08
CA ALA A 161 -3.24 -23.87 1.35
C ALA A 161 -4.44 -24.84 1.24
N ILE A 162 -5.22 -24.74 0.17
CA ILE A 162 -6.40 -25.60 -0.05
C ILE A 162 -5.96 -27.02 -0.43
N THR A 163 -5.06 -27.18 -1.41
CA THR A 163 -4.71 -28.50 -1.97
C THR A 163 -3.72 -29.27 -1.13
N CYS A 164 -2.62 -28.65 -0.74
CA CYS A 164 -1.52 -29.33 -0.05
C CYS A 164 -1.74 -29.35 1.46
N LYS A 165 -2.16 -28.21 2.05
CA LYS A 165 -2.44 -28.15 3.50
C LYS A 165 -3.85 -28.63 3.85
N ARG A 166 -4.75 -28.87 2.86
CA ARG A 166 -6.14 -29.31 3.06
C ARG A 166 -6.96 -28.38 3.97
N GLN A 167 -6.69 -27.08 3.91
CA GLN A 167 -7.47 -26.08 4.62
C GLN A 167 -8.75 -25.77 3.84
N SER A 168 -9.89 -26.23 4.35
CA SER A 168 -11.18 -26.18 3.64
C SER A 168 -12.12 -25.09 4.14
N ILE A 169 -11.84 -24.48 5.28
CA ILE A 169 -12.65 -23.34 5.79
C ILE A 169 -11.93 -22.05 5.41
N VAL A 170 -12.65 -21.14 4.80
CA VAL A 170 -12.13 -19.86 4.31
C VAL A 170 -12.90 -18.72 4.97
N ILE A 171 -12.19 -17.85 5.68
CA ILE A 171 -12.69 -16.55 6.09
C ILE A 171 -12.31 -15.59 4.97
N ASP A 172 -13.29 -15.09 4.23
CA ASP A 172 -13.16 -14.04 3.23
C ASP A 172 -13.55 -12.72 3.89
N ALA A 173 -12.62 -11.76 3.96
CA ALA A 173 -12.79 -10.59 4.80
C ALA A 173 -12.28 -9.30 4.14
N ASP A 174 -13.05 -8.23 4.29
CA ASP A 174 -12.80 -6.87 3.82
C ASP A 174 -12.82 -5.90 5.02
N ILE A 175 -11.88 -4.96 5.06
CA ILE A 175 -11.85 -3.94 6.11
C ILE A 175 -12.71 -2.75 5.68
N LYS A 176 -13.65 -2.35 6.54
CA LYS A 176 -14.60 -1.27 6.26
C LYS A 176 -13.86 0.06 6.04
N LYS A 177 -14.00 0.63 4.81
CA LYS A 177 -13.40 1.93 4.43
C LYS A 177 -11.95 2.08 4.87
N TYR A 178 -11.12 1.06 4.61
CA TYR A 178 -9.79 0.93 5.20
C TYR A 178 -8.94 2.21 5.08
N PHE A 179 -8.75 2.73 3.87
CA PHE A 179 -7.93 3.93 3.65
C PHE A 179 -8.44 5.16 4.39
N ASP A 180 -9.75 5.26 4.59
CA ASP A 180 -10.40 6.39 5.28
C ASP A 180 -10.42 6.20 6.82
N SER A 181 -10.19 4.96 7.31
CA SER A 181 -10.30 4.62 8.73
C SER A 181 -8.98 4.49 9.47
N ILE A 182 -7.83 4.64 8.79
CA ILE A 182 -6.51 4.51 9.41
C ILE A 182 -6.27 5.66 10.41
N PRO A 183 -6.12 5.40 11.73
CA PRO A 183 -5.77 6.43 12.70
C PRO A 183 -4.36 6.97 12.43
N GLN A 184 -4.27 8.27 12.10
CA GLN A 184 -3.01 8.91 11.68
C GLN A 184 -1.96 8.94 12.79
N ASP A 185 -2.39 9.09 14.04
CA ASP A 185 -1.49 9.09 15.21
C ASP A 185 -0.82 7.73 15.42
N ILE A 186 -1.57 6.63 15.25
CA ILE A 186 -1.03 5.25 15.32
C ILE A 186 -0.10 5.00 14.13
N LEU A 187 -0.49 5.41 12.92
CA LEU A 187 0.36 5.28 11.72
C LEU A 187 1.71 6.01 11.93
N LEU A 188 1.69 7.23 12.46
CA LEU A 188 2.90 7.98 12.76
C LEU A 188 3.77 7.30 13.83
N LYS A 189 3.16 6.68 14.85
CA LYS A 189 3.89 5.87 15.85
C LYS A 189 4.56 4.65 15.19
N LEU A 190 3.88 3.99 14.25
CA LEU A 190 4.45 2.86 13.50
C LEU A 190 5.62 3.28 12.61
N LEU A 191 5.49 4.41 11.92
CA LEU A 191 6.58 4.99 11.12
C LEU A 191 7.80 5.31 11.98
N LYS A 192 7.60 5.89 13.16
CA LYS A 192 8.67 6.23 14.12
C LYS A 192 9.48 5.01 14.60
N ARG A 193 8.94 3.80 14.48
CA ARG A 193 9.71 2.57 14.82
C ARG A 193 10.92 2.37 13.92
N ARG A 194 10.88 2.85 12.67
CA ARG A 194 11.98 2.71 11.70
C ARG A 194 12.56 4.04 11.26
N ILE A 195 11.80 5.13 11.31
CA ILE A 195 12.22 6.47 10.89
C ILE A 195 12.46 7.33 12.13
N ALA A 196 13.70 7.75 12.32
CA ALA A 196 14.08 8.72 13.35
C ALA A 196 14.20 10.14 12.78
N ASP A 197 14.24 10.32 11.44
CA ASP A 197 14.35 11.64 10.81
C ASP A 197 13.01 12.41 10.95
N PRO A 198 12.98 13.47 11.79
CA PRO A 198 11.76 14.22 12.05
C PRO A 198 11.24 14.95 10.81
N ARG A 199 12.13 15.26 9.86
CA ARG A 199 11.78 15.98 8.62
C ARG A 199 10.97 15.08 7.70
N VAL A 200 11.32 13.80 7.59
CA VAL A 200 10.55 12.79 6.84
C VAL A 200 9.20 12.57 7.49
N LEU A 201 9.14 12.46 8.82
CA LEU A 201 7.88 12.29 9.54
C LEU A 201 6.96 13.51 9.37
N LYS A 202 7.52 14.73 9.41
CA LYS A 202 6.77 15.97 9.17
C LYS A 202 6.22 16.05 7.74
N LEU A 203 7.01 15.59 6.76
CA LEU A 203 6.60 15.56 5.36
C LEU A 203 5.40 14.61 5.17
N ILE A 204 5.49 13.38 5.70
CA ILE A 204 4.38 12.43 5.66
C ILE A 204 3.16 12.97 6.41
N GLN A 205 3.36 13.56 7.58
CA GLN A 205 2.28 14.17 8.35
C GLN A 205 1.60 15.33 7.59
N GLY A 206 2.35 16.10 6.80
CA GLY A 206 1.81 17.11 5.91
C GLY A 206 0.78 16.51 4.96
N TRP A 207 1.14 15.50 4.19
CA TRP A 207 0.23 14.84 3.25
C TRP A 207 -0.98 14.18 3.91
N LEU A 208 -0.84 13.69 5.15
CA LEU A 208 -1.97 13.12 5.90
C LEU A 208 -2.94 14.19 6.40
N ARG A 209 -2.45 15.40 6.68
CA ARG A 209 -3.22 16.53 7.20
C ARG A 209 -3.75 17.48 6.12
N ASP A 210 -3.25 17.35 4.90
CA ASP A 210 -3.79 18.10 3.80
C ASP A 210 -5.20 17.62 3.51
N GLY A 211 -6.09 18.59 3.36
CA GLY A 211 -7.50 18.34 3.17
C GLY A 211 -7.82 17.88 1.75
N VAL A 212 -9.09 17.87 1.50
CA VAL A 212 -9.70 17.52 0.22
C VAL A 212 -10.44 18.73 -0.31
N MET A 213 -10.26 19.05 -1.58
CA MET A 213 -11.09 19.99 -2.32
C MET A 213 -12.17 19.22 -3.08
N GLU A 214 -13.41 19.45 -2.74
CA GLU A 214 -14.58 18.85 -3.36
C GLU A 214 -15.54 19.95 -3.79
N GLU A 215 -15.87 20.04 -5.07
CA GLU A 215 -16.79 21.05 -5.64
C GLU A 215 -16.47 22.51 -5.26
N GLY A 216 -15.18 22.83 -5.03
CA GLY A 216 -14.73 24.16 -4.63
C GLY A 216 -14.63 24.37 -3.11
N GLU A 217 -15.12 23.46 -2.31
CA GLU A 217 -15.04 23.51 -0.85
C GLU A 217 -13.85 22.75 -0.29
N TYR A 218 -13.22 23.31 0.74
CA TYR A 218 -12.13 22.66 1.47
C TYR A 218 -12.66 21.85 2.65
N ILE A 219 -12.44 20.54 2.60
CA ILE A 219 -12.79 19.61 3.67
C ILE A 219 -11.52 19.28 4.47
N LYS A 220 -11.52 19.70 5.74
CA LYS A 220 -10.42 19.42 6.67
C LYS A 220 -10.43 17.96 7.11
N PRO A 221 -9.26 17.29 7.18
CA PRO A 221 -9.17 15.94 7.75
C PRO A 221 -9.50 15.91 9.23
N ASP A 222 -10.13 14.85 9.66
CA ASP A 222 -10.51 14.58 11.07
C ASP A 222 -9.44 13.78 11.85
N GLY A 223 -8.25 13.64 11.31
CA GLY A 223 -7.17 12.83 11.89
C GLY A 223 -7.23 11.34 11.54
N LEU A 224 -8.14 10.98 10.65
CA LEU A 224 -8.29 9.63 10.10
C LEU A 224 -7.86 9.60 8.62
N GLY A 225 -7.53 8.40 8.20
CA GLY A 225 -7.32 8.07 6.80
C GLY A 225 -5.97 8.48 6.19
N THR A 226 -5.74 7.89 5.04
CA THR A 226 -4.69 8.29 4.07
C THR A 226 -5.38 8.61 2.76
N PRO A 227 -5.01 9.67 2.03
CA PRO A 227 -5.68 10.03 0.79
C PRO A 227 -5.71 8.85 -0.20
N GLN A 228 -6.92 8.39 -0.57
CA GLN A 228 -7.07 7.40 -1.64
C GLN A 228 -6.62 8.03 -2.96
N GLY A 229 -5.52 7.50 -3.55
CA GLY A 229 -4.89 8.06 -4.75
C GLY A 229 -3.53 8.70 -4.50
N GLY A 230 -3.12 8.91 -3.26
CA GLY A 230 -1.75 9.29 -2.92
C GLY A 230 -0.74 8.20 -3.30
N VAL A 231 0.38 8.58 -3.91
CA VAL A 231 1.41 7.64 -4.37
C VAL A 231 2.05 6.85 -3.21
N ILE A 232 2.15 7.47 -2.05
CA ILE A 232 2.73 6.84 -0.84
C ILE A 232 1.69 6.05 -0.03
N SER A 233 0.39 6.28 -0.23
CA SER A 233 -0.69 5.70 0.59
C SER A 233 -0.69 4.16 0.62
N PRO A 234 -0.43 3.42 -0.47
CA PRO A 234 -0.33 1.97 -0.41
C PRO A 234 0.79 1.45 0.49
N LEU A 235 1.94 2.14 0.54
CA LEU A 235 3.03 1.80 1.45
C LEU A 235 2.63 2.06 2.92
N LEU A 236 2.02 3.22 3.19
CA LEU A 236 1.54 3.57 4.54
C LEU A 236 0.48 2.57 5.02
N ALA A 237 -0.43 2.17 4.15
CA ALA A 237 -1.44 1.15 4.41
C ALA A 237 -0.79 -0.21 4.77
N ASN A 238 0.22 -0.64 4.01
CA ASN A 238 0.94 -1.88 4.33
C ASN A 238 1.73 -1.80 5.65
N ILE A 239 2.34 -0.64 5.96
CA ILE A 239 3.01 -0.41 7.25
C ILE A 239 2.01 -0.55 8.41
N TYR A 240 0.80 -0.04 8.24
CA TYR A 240 -0.25 -0.14 9.26
C TYR A 240 -0.71 -1.58 9.47
N LEU A 241 -1.11 -2.27 8.40
CA LEU A 241 -1.59 -3.66 8.48
C LEU A 241 -0.50 -4.69 8.79
N HIS A 242 0.77 -4.34 8.65
CA HIS A 242 1.85 -5.20 9.15
C HIS A 242 1.70 -5.51 10.66
N SER A 243 1.10 -4.60 11.43
CA SER A 243 0.78 -4.87 12.85
C SER A 243 -0.27 -5.98 12.98
N PHE A 244 -1.28 -6.01 12.12
CA PHE A 244 -2.25 -7.11 12.05
C PHE A 244 -1.58 -8.42 11.63
N ASP A 245 -0.76 -8.39 10.59
CA ASP A 245 -0.03 -9.56 10.10
C ASP A 245 0.81 -10.20 11.22
N LYS A 246 1.53 -9.37 12.00
CA LYS A 246 2.30 -9.82 13.18
C LYS A 246 1.41 -10.39 14.29
N MET A 247 0.31 -9.71 14.62
CA MET A 247 -0.63 -10.22 15.62
C MET A 247 -1.20 -11.57 15.21
N PHE A 248 -1.54 -11.74 13.94
CA PHE A 248 -2.02 -13.02 13.42
C PHE A 248 -0.94 -14.11 13.53
N GLN A 249 0.28 -13.84 13.08
CA GLN A 249 1.41 -14.77 13.17
C GLN A 249 1.68 -15.22 14.61
N LEU A 250 1.68 -14.28 15.56
CA LEU A 250 1.97 -14.56 16.97
C LEU A 250 0.78 -15.15 17.73
N SER A 251 -0.40 -15.14 17.14
CA SER A 251 -1.63 -15.60 17.81
C SER A 251 -1.72 -17.11 18.00
N GLY A 252 -0.88 -17.87 17.31
CA GLY A 252 -0.99 -19.34 17.28
C GLY A 252 -2.24 -19.87 16.58
N ILE A 253 -2.95 -19.06 15.80
CA ILE A 253 -4.08 -19.52 14.99
C ILE A 253 -3.55 -20.49 13.93
N PRO A 254 -4.01 -21.74 13.92
CA PRO A 254 -3.56 -22.73 12.94
C PRO A 254 -4.25 -22.45 11.59
N GLY A 255 -3.65 -21.59 10.75
CA GLY A 255 -4.21 -21.19 9.48
C GLY A 255 -3.20 -20.46 8.59
N THR A 256 -3.60 -20.22 7.35
CA THR A 256 -2.82 -19.46 6.38
C THR A 256 -3.51 -18.15 6.10
N LEU A 257 -2.87 -17.03 6.46
CA LEU A 257 -3.32 -15.68 6.07
C LEU A 257 -2.74 -15.35 4.69
N VAL A 258 -3.58 -14.87 3.78
CA VAL A 258 -3.17 -14.30 2.48
C VAL A 258 -3.84 -12.93 2.36
N ARG A 259 -3.02 -11.88 2.32
CA ARG A 259 -3.50 -10.48 2.29
C ARG A 259 -3.00 -9.74 1.05
N TYR A 260 -3.90 -9.05 0.39
CA TYR A 260 -3.59 -8.13 -0.70
C TYR A 260 -4.15 -6.74 -0.38
N CYS A 261 -3.31 -5.87 0.19
CA CYS A 261 -3.73 -4.59 0.78
C CYS A 261 -4.72 -4.80 1.93
N ASP A 262 -5.95 -4.33 1.80
CA ASP A 262 -7.07 -4.45 2.75
C ASP A 262 -7.91 -5.72 2.55
N ASP A 263 -7.88 -6.29 1.36
CA ASP A 263 -8.53 -7.57 1.09
C ASP A 263 -7.69 -8.72 1.65
N PHE A 264 -8.29 -9.65 2.38
CA PHE A 264 -7.58 -10.82 2.85
C PHE A 264 -8.47 -12.04 3.03
N VAL A 265 -7.86 -13.21 2.90
CA VAL A 265 -8.46 -14.49 3.23
C VAL A 265 -7.65 -15.22 4.29
N ILE A 266 -8.33 -15.95 5.17
CA ILE A 266 -7.71 -16.84 6.15
C ILE A 266 -8.23 -18.24 5.88
N LEU A 267 -7.31 -19.16 5.55
CA LEU A 267 -7.62 -20.54 5.27
C LEU A 267 -7.32 -21.38 6.51
N LEU A 268 -8.28 -22.23 6.90
CA LEU A 268 -8.29 -22.97 8.17
C LEU A 268 -8.71 -24.44 7.96
N TRP A 269 -8.37 -25.29 8.90
CA TRP A 269 -8.92 -26.66 8.97
C TRP A 269 -10.25 -26.71 9.71
N ARG A 270 -10.45 -25.84 10.72
CA ARG A 270 -11.62 -25.80 11.62
C ARG A 270 -11.73 -24.45 12.36
N ASN A 271 -12.80 -24.25 13.11
CA ASN A 271 -13.01 -23.14 14.03
C ASN A 271 -13.05 -21.75 13.34
N GLY A 272 -13.75 -21.64 12.19
CA GLY A 272 -13.89 -20.39 11.44
C GLY A 272 -14.43 -19.25 12.29
N GLU A 273 -15.56 -19.46 13.01
CA GLU A 273 -16.21 -18.44 13.84
C GLU A 273 -15.31 -17.93 14.97
N ARG A 274 -14.69 -18.87 15.71
CA ARG A 274 -13.75 -18.50 16.78
C ARG A 274 -12.56 -17.70 16.24
N THR A 275 -12.08 -18.07 15.07
CA THR A 275 -10.96 -17.35 14.41
C THR A 275 -11.41 -15.97 13.97
N LEU A 276 -12.57 -15.84 13.34
CA LEU A 276 -13.13 -14.56 12.92
C LEU A 276 -13.29 -13.60 14.10
N GLU A 277 -13.78 -14.08 15.24
CA GLU A 277 -13.90 -13.27 16.44
C GLU A 277 -12.54 -12.78 16.97
N ARG A 278 -11.51 -13.61 16.91
CA ARG A 278 -10.14 -13.22 17.26
C ARG A 278 -9.60 -12.16 16.29
N VAL A 279 -9.86 -12.30 15.00
CA VAL A 279 -9.48 -11.33 13.96
C VAL A 279 -10.17 -9.99 14.19
N ARG A 280 -11.47 -9.99 14.51
CA ARG A 280 -12.21 -8.77 14.86
C ARG A 280 -11.54 -8.02 16.03
N ARG A 281 -11.16 -8.75 17.07
CA ARG A 281 -10.45 -8.15 18.24
C ARG A 281 -9.06 -7.62 17.86
N MET A 282 -8.32 -8.29 16.98
CA MET A 282 -7.02 -7.79 16.51
C MET A 282 -7.17 -6.47 15.73
N LEU A 283 -8.12 -6.41 14.81
CA LEU A 283 -8.39 -5.21 14.02
C LEU A 283 -8.93 -4.07 14.90
N SER A 284 -9.82 -4.36 15.86
CA SER A 284 -10.33 -3.38 16.80
C SER A 284 -9.21 -2.71 17.63
N ARG A 285 -8.17 -3.45 18.04
CA ARG A 285 -6.98 -2.88 18.70
C ARG A 285 -6.20 -1.90 17.80
N LEU A 286 -6.39 -2.00 16.51
CA LEU A 286 -5.82 -1.07 15.52
C LEU A 286 -6.82 0.04 15.12
N GLY A 287 -7.97 0.17 15.80
CA GLY A 287 -9.01 1.11 15.41
C GLY A 287 -9.73 0.76 14.11
N LEU A 288 -9.60 -0.48 13.62
CA LEU A 288 -10.18 -0.95 12.36
C LEU A 288 -11.37 -1.87 12.60
N GLN A 289 -12.28 -1.92 11.64
CA GLN A 289 -13.47 -2.78 11.68
C GLN A 289 -13.60 -3.58 10.39
N LEU A 290 -14.07 -4.84 10.51
CA LEU A 290 -14.46 -5.63 9.36
C LEU A 290 -15.76 -5.10 8.75
N ASN A 291 -15.87 -5.17 7.45
CA ASN A 291 -17.13 -4.96 6.74
C ASN A 291 -18.02 -6.20 6.96
N ARG A 292 -19.10 -6.04 7.74
CA ARG A 292 -20.00 -7.16 8.09
C ARG A 292 -20.69 -7.77 6.90
N GLU A 293 -21.05 -6.98 5.91
CA GLU A 293 -21.78 -7.44 4.70
C GLU A 293 -20.89 -8.24 3.76
N LYS A 294 -19.59 -7.94 3.72
CA LYS A 294 -18.63 -8.59 2.84
C LYS A 294 -17.80 -9.68 3.53
N THR A 295 -17.81 -9.73 4.87
CA THR A 295 -17.06 -10.73 5.62
C THR A 295 -17.91 -11.98 5.79
N ARG A 296 -17.41 -13.10 5.28
CA ARG A 296 -18.12 -14.39 5.32
C ARG A 296 -17.18 -15.55 5.62
N ILE A 297 -17.75 -16.60 6.16
CA ILE A 297 -17.08 -17.89 6.31
C ILE A 297 -17.70 -18.84 5.31
N VAL A 298 -16.88 -19.40 4.44
CA VAL A 298 -17.31 -20.33 3.40
C VAL A 298 -16.46 -21.58 3.42
N ARG A 299 -16.94 -22.68 2.81
CA ARG A 299 -16.14 -23.85 2.52
C ARG A 299 -15.50 -23.71 1.15
N ALA A 300 -14.28 -24.19 0.99
CA ALA A 300 -13.59 -24.19 -0.29
C ALA A 300 -14.33 -25.02 -1.38
N GLU A 301 -15.16 -25.96 -0.95
CA GLU A 301 -16.03 -26.77 -1.82
C GLU A 301 -17.21 -25.96 -2.38
N ASP A 302 -17.72 -25.00 -1.61
CA ASP A 302 -18.83 -24.12 -2.04
C ASP A 302 -18.32 -23.04 -3.02
N GLY A 303 -17.02 -22.72 -2.95
CA GLY A 303 -16.35 -21.71 -3.77
C GLY A 303 -16.34 -20.31 -3.14
N PHE A 304 -15.36 -19.52 -3.52
CA PHE A 304 -15.22 -18.10 -3.14
C PHE A 304 -14.40 -17.33 -4.17
N ASP A 305 -14.58 -16.01 -4.22
CA ASP A 305 -13.86 -15.13 -5.13
C ASP A 305 -12.80 -14.33 -4.37
N PHE A 306 -11.58 -14.28 -4.89
CA PHE A 306 -10.53 -13.43 -4.35
C PHE A 306 -9.64 -12.90 -5.48
N LEU A 307 -9.42 -11.58 -5.51
CA LEU A 307 -8.61 -10.88 -6.53
C LEU A 307 -9.04 -11.19 -7.97
N GLY A 308 -10.34 -11.30 -8.21
CA GLY A 308 -10.91 -11.58 -9.53
C GLY A 308 -10.77 -13.03 -10.00
N VAL A 309 -10.40 -13.94 -9.09
CA VAL A 309 -10.30 -15.38 -9.38
C VAL A 309 -11.30 -16.15 -8.52
N HIS A 310 -12.08 -17.02 -9.17
CA HIS A 310 -12.96 -17.96 -8.47
C HIS A 310 -12.17 -19.19 -8.03
N PHE A 311 -12.27 -19.53 -6.75
CA PHE A 311 -11.66 -20.72 -6.15
C PHE A 311 -12.74 -21.70 -5.75
N ARG A 312 -12.68 -22.92 -6.25
CA ARG A 312 -13.55 -24.03 -5.86
C ARG A 312 -12.76 -25.33 -5.76
N LEU A 313 -12.91 -26.04 -4.67
CA LEU A 313 -12.33 -27.37 -4.51
C LEU A 313 -13.29 -28.43 -5.07
N CYS A 314 -12.99 -28.95 -6.25
CA CYS A 314 -13.76 -30.06 -6.82
C CYS A 314 -13.38 -31.37 -6.11
N MET A 315 -14.37 -32.06 -5.51
CA MET A 315 -14.20 -33.41 -5.00
C MET A 315 -14.31 -34.39 -6.17
N THR A 316 -13.18 -34.89 -6.64
CA THR A 316 -13.21 -36.08 -7.55
C THR A 316 -13.65 -37.29 -6.78
N SER A 317 -14.54 -38.10 -7.37
CA SER A 317 -15.01 -39.34 -6.78
C SER A 317 -13.83 -40.25 -6.38
N ARG A 318 -14.00 -41.05 -5.33
CA ARG A 318 -12.96 -41.89 -4.71
C ARG A 318 -12.20 -42.86 -5.64
N LYS A 319 -12.57 -42.96 -6.92
CA LYS A 319 -11.92 -43.86 -7.90
C LYS A 319 -10.68 -43.23 -8.58
N ASP A 320 -10.52 -41.86 -8.56
CA ASP A 320 -9.37 -41.17 -9.18
C ASP A 320 -8.50 -40.44 -8.17
N ALA A 321 -8.02 -41.15 -7.18
CA ALA A 321 -7.38 -40.60 -5.99
C ALA A 321 -6.00 -39.91 -6.21
N LYS A 322 -5.60 -39.55 -7.44
CA LYS A 322 -4.26 -38.96 -7.71
C LYS A 322 -4.21 -37.50 -8.13
N VAL A 323 -5.32 -36.85 -8.50
CA VAL A 323 -5.28 -35.43 -8.93
C VAL A 323 -6.52 -34.68 -8.45
N LYS A 324 -6.40 -33.89 -7.38
CA LYS A 324 -7.38 -32.85 -7.06
C LYS A 324 -7.19 -31.70 -8.03
N ARG A 325 -8.12 -31.55 -9.00
CA ARG A 325 -8.10 -30.45 -9.98
C ARG A 325 -8.91 -29.26 -9.44
N PHE A 326 -8.44 -28.05 -9.71
CA PHE A 326 -9.22 -26.83 -9.62
C PHE A 326 -10.04 -26.72 -10.92
N CYS A 327 -11.33 -26.47 -10.79
CA CYS A 327 -12.20 -26.05 -11.88
C CYS A 327 -12.32 -24.54 -11.89
#